data_dbd9bfc201a748aeffc3e4ad9cd6d9fa
#
_entry.id   dbd9bfc201a748aeffc3e4ad9cd6d9fa
#
_cell.length_a   1.000
_cell.length_b   1.000
_cell.length_c   1.000
_cell.angle_alpha   90.00
_cell.angle_beta   90.00
_cell.angle_gamma   90.00
#
_symmetry.space_group_name_H-M   'P 1'
#
loop_
_entity.id
_entity.type
_entity.pdbx_description
1 polymer ?
#
loop_
_entity_poly.entity_id
_entity_poly.type
_entity_poly.pdbx_seq_one_letter_code
_entity_poly.pdbx_strand_id
1 'polypeptide(L)'
;MKILEIGKVDLASLCYLNKERYPFLLESVNHNDKNRYSILFAFPGKSIVLNNFSDFNFLSELEKQFKLNNLKTNLPFSGGWFVYLSYELIGQIEPILSKELCTSEFPIAYAVKIPSAIIIDHK
;
A
#
# COMPACT_ATOMS: atom_id res chain seq x y z
N MET A 1 -10.11 16.97 -1.15
CA MET A 1 -8.74 16.66 -1.62
C MET A 1 -8.09 17.96 -2.06
N LYS A 2 -6.83 18.20 -1.66
CA LYS A 2 -6.05 19.36 -2.12
C LYS A 2 -4.91 18.84 -3.01
N ILE A 3 -4.76 19.40 -4.19
CA ILE A 3 -3.69 19.07 -5.14
C ILE A 3 -2.76 20.29 -5.19
N LEU A 4 -1.45 20.01 -5.11
CA LEU A 4 -0.39 21.00 -5.26
C LEU A 4 0.57 20.51 -6.34
N GLU A 5 0.87 21.34 -7.33
CA GLU A 5 1.94 21.07 -8.27
C GLU A 5 3.28 21.49 -7.66
N ILE A 6 4.25 20.57 -7.73
CA ILE A 6 5.62 20.78 -7.24
C ILE A 6 6.59 20.56 -8.40
N GLY A 7 7.76 21.19 -8.33
CA GLY A 7 8.81 21.01 -9.34
C GLY A 7 9.36 19.58 -9.38
N LYS A 8 10.40 19.37 -10.19
CA LYS A 8 11.06 18.06 -10.32
C LYS A 8 11.59 17.59 -8.96
N VAL A 9 11.20 16.38 -8.57
CA VAL A 9 11.57 15.75 -7.31
C VAL A 9 12.07 14.34 -7.59
N ASP A 10 13.16 13.95 -6.95
CA ASP A 10 13.62 12.57 -6.91
C ASP A 10 12.89 11.82 -5.79
N LEU A 11 11.95 10.96 -6.18
CA LEU A 11 11.12 10.21 -5.24
C LEU A 11 11.93 9.20 -4.43
N ALA A 12 12.94 8.57 -5.04
CA ALA A 12 13.80 7.61 -4.35
C ALA A 12 14.62 8.28 -3.25
N SER A 13 15.18 9.46 -3.52
CA SER A 13 15.90 10.23 -2.51
C SER A 13 14.99 10.64 -1.35
N LEU A 14 13.76 11.06 -1.59
CA LEU A 14 12.79 11.39 -0.53
C LEU A 14 12.46 10.16 0.33
N CYS A 15 12.21 9.01 -0.30
CA CYS A 15 11.95 7.75 0.39
C CYS A 15 13.14 7.37 1.29
N TYR A 16 14.37 7.48 0.77
CA TYR A 16 15.58 7.18 1.52
C TYR A 16 15.80 8.12 2.71
N LEU A 17 15.59 9.43 2.54
CA LEU A 17 15.82 10.45 3.56
C LEU A 17 14.84 10.34 4.74
N ASN A 18 13.61 9.93 4.51
CA ASN A 18 12.61 9.84 5.58
C ASN A 18 11.61 8.69 5.33
N LYS A 19 12.03 7.47 5.66
CA LYS A 19 11.23 6.24 5.50
C LYS A 19 9.95 6.22 6.35
N GLU A 20 9.91 6.93 7.46
CA GLU A 20 8.70 7.00 8.29
C GLU A 20 7.62 7.84 7.62
N ARG A 21 8.02 8.94 6.97
CA ARG A 21 7.10 9.81 6.24
C ARG A 21 6.74 9.27 4.87
N TYR A 22 7.69 8.64 4.18
CA TYR A 22 7.59 8.14 2.80
C TYR A 22 7.95 6.65 2.71
N PRO A 23 7.11 5.75 3.27
CA PRO A 23 7.50 4.35 3.46
C PRO A 23 7.50 3.51 2.19
N PHE A 24 6.75 3.90 1.15
CA PHE A 24 6.54 3.05 -0.03
C PHE A 24 6.66 3.88 -1.31
N LEU A 25 7.42 3.34 -2.27
CA LEU A 25 7.60 3.88 -3.60
C LEU A 25 7.19 2.83 -4.65
N LEU A 26 6.27 3.20 -5.52
CA LEU A 26 5.99 2.48 -6.76
C LEU A 26 6.58 3.28 -7.91
N GLU A 27 7.59 2.74 -8.58
CA GLU A 27 8.30 3.41 -9.65
C GLU A 27 8.12 2.69 -10.99
N SER A 28 7.75 3.45 -12.01
CA SER A 28 7.66 2.96 -13.38
C SER A 28 9.01 3.08 -14.07
N VAL A 29 9.56 1.94 -14.51
CA VAL A 29 10.87 1.88 -15.19
C VAL A 29 10.76 2.15 -16.69
N ASN A 30 9.69 1.65 -17.33
CA ASN A 30 9.42 1.87 -18.74
C ASN A 30 8.21 2.81 -18.90
N HIS A 31 8.48 4.03 -19.35
CA HIS A 31 7.46 5.06 -19.53
C HIS A 31 6.67 4.80 -20.82
N ASN A 32 5.49 4.24 -20.69
CA ASN A 32 4.52 4.05 -21.78
C ASN A 32 3.10 4.30 -21.24
N ASP A 33 2.07 4.15 -22.08
CA ASP A 33 0.69 4.43 -21.66
C ASP A 33 0.21 3.56 -20.47
N LYS A 34 0.79 2.37 -20.26
CA LYS A 34 0.47 1.47 -19.16
C LYS A 34 1.28 1.79 -17.89
N ASN A 35 2.52 2.29 -18.06
CA ASN A 35 3.48 2.58 -16.99
C ASN A 35 3.73 4.10 -16.89
N ARG A 36 2.65 4.85 -16.74
CA ARG A 36 2.66 6.31 -16.81
C ARG A 36 3.12 6.98 -15.53
N TYR A 37 2.85 6.37 -14.37
CA TYR A 37 2.99 7.04 -13.08
C TYR A 37 4.03 6.40 -12.19
N SER A 38 4.79 7.24 -11.47
CA SER A 38 5.52 6.85 -10.27
C SER A 38 4.84 7.49 -9.06
N ILE A 39 4.68 6.72 -7.97
CA ILE A 39 3.88 7.13 -6.80
C ILE A 39 4.69 6.90 -5.52
N LEU A 40 4.98 7.96 -4.80
CA LEU A 40 5.56 7.92 -3.46
C LEU A 40 4.47 8.16 -2.43
N PHE A 41 4.14 7.12 -1.66
CA PHE A 41 3.12 7.19 -0.63
C PHE A 41 3.64 7.93 0.60
N ALA A 42 2.80 8.79 1.18
CA ALA A 42 3.22 9.70 2.23
C ALA A 42 2.27 9.73 3.43
N PHE A 43 2.84 9.98 4.60
CA PHE A 43 2.14 10.15 5.88
C PHE A 43 1.32 8.92 6.28
N PRO A 44 1.96 7.75 6.45
CA PRO A 44 1.26 6.53 6.86
C PRO A 44 0.51 6.76 8.18
N GLY A 45 -0.73 6.32 8.20
CA GLY A 45 -1.58 6.39 9.38
C GLY A 45 -1.70 5.04 10.08
N LYS A 46 -2.92 4.70 10.50
CA LYS A 46 -3.22 3.44 11.18
C LYS A 46 -2.89 2.23 10.29
N SER A 47 -2.23 1.24 10.87
CA SER A 47 -1.90 -0.02 10.21
C SER A 47 -2.65 -1.21 10.84
N ILE A 48 -2.82 -2.26 10.05
CA ILE A 48 -3.32 -3.58 10.44
C ILE A 48 -2.22 -4.57 10.07
N VAL A 49 -1.75 -5.36 11.03
CA VAL A 49 -0.66 -6.32 10.83
C VAL A 49 -1.11 -7.69 11.32
N LEU A 50 -1.01 -8.70 10.48
CA LEU A 50 -1.26 -10.09 10.84
C LEU A 50 0.06 -10.84 10.86
N ASN A 51 0.49 -11.26 12.05
CA ASN A 51 1.69 -12.09 12.23
C ASN A 51 1.33 -13.56 12.45
N ASN A 52 0.21 -13.84 13.12
CA ASN A 52 -0.25 -15.20 13.38
C ASN A 52 -1.70 -15.37 12.90
N PHE A 53 -2.01 -16.54 12.34
CA PHE A 53 -3.36 -16.85 11.81
C PHE A 53 -4.46 -16.76 12.85
N SER A 54 -4.14 -17.06 14.12
CA SER A 54 -5.08 -17.07 15.23
C SER A 54 -5.43 -15.71 15.80
N ASP A 55 -4.70 -14.65 15.44
CA ASP A 55 -4.88 -13.34 16.06
C ASP A 55 -6.24 -12.75 15.70
N PHE A 56 -6.55 -12.71 14.41
CA PHE A 56 -7.83 -12.21 13.88
C PHE A 56 -7.96 -12.52 12.38
N ASN A 57 -9.16 -12.35 11.81
CA ASN A 57 -9.35 -12.43 10.36
C ASN A 57 -8.96 -11.09 9.71
N PHE A 58 -7.88 -11.09 8.95
CA PHE A 58 -7.29 -9.88 8.37
C PHE A 58 -8.22 -9.18 7.38
N LEU A 59 -8.85 -9.93 6.47
CA LEU A 59 -9.72 -9.35 5.45
C LEU A 59 -10.97 -8.72 6.06
N SER A 60 -11.55 -9.38 7.06
CA SER A 60 -12.71 -8.85 7.78
C SER A 60 -12.35 -7.57 8.56
N GLU A 61 -11.16 -7.51 9.15
CA GLU A 61 -10.72 -6.30 9.87
C GLU A 61 -10.42 -5.15 8.90
N LEU A 62 -9.80 -5.44 7.76
CA LEU A 62 -9.58 -4.44 6.70
C LEU A 62 -10.91 -3.91 6.16
N GLU A 63 -11.89 -4.79 5.92
CA GLU A 63 -13.21 -4.42 5.41
C GLU A 63 -13.93 -3.45 6.35
N LYS A 64 -13.92 -3.70 7.66
CA LYS A 64 -14.51 -2.78 8.66
C LYS A 64 -13.93 -1.38 8.61
N GLN A 65 -12.66 -1.26 8.28
CA GLN A 65 -11.96 0.02 8.23
C GLN A 65 -11.94 0.64 6.84
N PHE A 66 -12.27 -0.14 5.82
CA PHE A 66 -12.32 0.31 4.44
C PHE A 66 -13.59 1.12 4.18
N LYS A 67 -13.40 2.42 3.93
CA LYS A 67 -14.47 3.31 3.46
C LYS A 67 -14.20 3.69 2.02
N LEU A 68 -15.09 3.33 1.13
CA LEU A 68 -15.04 3.75 -0.27
C LEU A 68 -15.13 5.28 -0.33
N ASN A 69 -14.05 5.91 -0.72
CA ASN A 69 -14.06 7.33 -1.09
C ASN A 69 -14.33 7.43 -2.59
N ASN A 70 -15.57 7.75 -2.95
CA ASN A 70 -15.98 7.99 -4.34
C ASN A 70 -15.51 9.37 -4.86
N LEU A 71 -14.27 9.77 -4.56
CA LEU A 71 -13.71 10.98 -5.12
C LEU A 71 -13.41 10.74 -6.61
N LYS A 72 -14.20 11.36 -7.48
CA LYS A 72 -13.93 11.39 -8.92
C LYS A 72 -12.67 12.24 -9.14
N THR A 73 -11.57 11.60 -9.51
CA THR A 73 -10.30 12.24 -9.82
C THR A 73 -9.64 11.50 -10.98
N ASN A 74 -8.88 12.24 -11.80
CA ASN A 74 -8.06 11.65 -12.87
C ASN A 74 -6.68 11.19 -12.36
N LEU A 75 -6.41 11.35 -11.06
CA LEU A 75 -5.16 10.91 -10.46
C LEU A 75 -5.21 9.40 -10.17
N PRO A 76 -4.08 8.68 -10.29
CA PRO A 76 -3.99 7.26 -10.02
C PRO A 76 -4.16 6.92 -8.53
N PHE A 77 -3.99 7.89 -7.64
CA PHE A 77 -4.16 7.74 -6.21
C PHE A 77 -4.68 9.04 -5.56
N SER A 78 -5.69 8.92 -4.72
CA SER A 78 -6.33 10.05 -4.02
C SER A 78 -6.53 9.80 -2.51
N GLY A 79 -5.75 8.87 -1.96
CA GLY A 79 -5.88 8.34 -0.61
C GLY A 79 -6.47 6.92 -0.62
N GLY A 80 -6.08 6.10 0.35
CA GLY A 80 -6.51 4.71 0.41
C GLY A 80 -5.67 3.88 1.36
N TRP A 81 -5.44 2.63 0.99
CA TRP A 81 -4.64 1.68 1.75
C TRP A 81 -3.52 1.12 0.89
N PHE A 82 -2.31 1.10 1.44
CA PHE A 82 -1.23 0.27 0.91
C PHE A 82 -1.36 -1.10 1.56
N VAL A 83 -1.48 -2.15 0.75
CA VAL A 83 -1.77 -3.51 1.22
C VAL A 83 -0.71 -4.47 0.72
N TYR A 84 -0.16 -5.27 1.63
CA TYR A 84 0.70 -6.41 1.34
C TYR A 84 -0.01 -7.68 1.84
N LEU A 85 -0.12 -8.66 0.97
CA LEU A 85 -0.67 -9.98 1.28
C LEU A 85 0.37 -11.03 0.89
N SER A 86 0.82 -11.82 1.85
CA SER A 86 1.67 -12.96 1.53
C SER A 86 0.84 -14.15 1.02
N TYR A 87 1.52 -15.10 0.41
CA TYR A 87 0.86 -16.33 -0.04
C TYR A 87 0.24 -17.10 1.13
N GLU A 88 0.84 -17.02 2.31
CA GLU A 88 0.39 -17.70 3.54
C GLU A 88 -1.02 -17.26 3.98
N LEU A 89 -1.48 -16.08 3.59
CA LEU A 89 -2.84 -15.60 3.91
C LEU A 89 -3.93 -16.57 3.42
N ILE A 90 -3.63 -17.40 2.41
CA ILE A 90 -4.53 -18.43 1.93
C ILE A 90 -5.01 -19.35 3.06
N GLY A 91 -4.21 -19.54 4.13
CA GLY A 91 -4.59 -20.32 5.29
C GLY A 91 -5.77 -19.77 6.08
N GLN A 92 -6.06 -18.47 5.98
CA GLN A 92 -7.29 -17.88 6.53
C GLN A 92 -8.51 -18.03 5.62
N ILE A 93 -8.28 -18.16 4.30
CA ILE A 93 -9.33 -18.30 3.29
C ILE A 93 -9.73 -19.77 3.16
N GLU A 94 -8.72 -20.65 3.09
CA GLU A 94 -8.85 -22.10 2.96
C GLU A 94 -8.13 -22.80 4.13
N PRO A 95 -8.81 -23.05 5.27
CA PRO A 95 -8.18 -23.57 6.47
C PRO A 95 -7.44 -24.90 6.30
N ILE A 96 -7.83 -25.71 5.31
CA ILE A 96 -7.16 -26.99 5.02
C ILE A 96 -5.69 -26.80 4.60
N LEU A 97 -5.36 -25.64 4.03
CA LEU A 97 -4.01 -25.30 3.57
C LEU A 97 -3.13 -24.68 4.68
N SER A 98 -3.72 -24.34 5.82
CA SER A 98 -2.99 -23.67 6.91
C SER A 98 -1.90 -24.54 7.56
N LYS A 99 -1.99 -25.86 7.43
CA LYS A 99 -1.06 -26.82 8.07
C LYS A 99 0.30 -26.93 7.37
N GLU A 100 0.40 -26.49 6.12
CA GLU A 100 1.59 -26.65 5.28
C GLU A 100 2.40 -25.35 5.13
N LEU A 101 1.97 -24.29 5.82
CA LEU A 101 2.55 -22.97 5.64
C LEU A 101 3.77 -22.77 6.54
N CYS A 102 4.88 -22.36 5.94
CA CYS A 102 6.11 -22.05 6.66
C CYS A 102 5.97 -20.75 7.45
N THR A 103 6.63 -20.69 8.61
CA THR A 103 6.81 -19.42 9.35
C THR A 103 7.78 -18.53 8.59
N SER A 104 7.34 -17.32 8.25
CA SER A 104 8.15 -16.30 7.62
C SER A 104 8.55 -15.23 8.64
N GLU A 105 9.69 -14.58 8.43
CA GLU A 105 10.08 -13.38 9.19
C GLU A 105 9.20 -12.16 8.84
N PHE A 106 8.52 -12.21 7.71
CA PHE A 106 7.59 -11.17 7.27
C PHE A 106 6.18 -11.42 7.80
N PRO A 107 5.37 -10.36 8.01
CA PRO A 107 3.97 -10.52 8.38
C PRO A 107 3.20 -11.28 7.29
N ILE A 108 2.21 -12.05 7.70
CA ILE A 108 1.30 -12.77 6.80
C ILE A 108 0.51 -11.78 5.94
N ALA A 109 0.08 -10.68 6.55
CA ALA A 109 -0.57 -9.59 5.85
C ALA A 109 -0.34 -8.26 6.56
N TYR A 110 -0.30 -7.20 5.79
CA TYR A 110 -0.09 -5.85 6.27
C TYR A 110 -0.94 -4.88 5.46
N ALA A 111 -1.62 -3.97 6.13
CA ALA A 111 -2.30 -2.85 5.49
C ALA A 111 -2.04 -1.57 6.27
N VAL A 112 -1.82 -0.46 5.59
CA VAL A 112 -1.65 0.85 6.21
C VAL A 112 -2.43 1.91 5.45
N LYS A 113 -3.12 2.76 6.21
CA LYS A 113 -3.87 3.87 5.64
C LYS A 113 -2.92 4.96 5.16
N ILE A 114 -3.04 5.35 3.89
CA ILE A 114 -2.22 6.38 3.26
C ILE A 114 -3.13 7.54 2.84
N PRO A 115 -2.99 8.71 3.45
CA PRO A 115 -3.84 9.86 3.14
C PRO A 115 -3.37 10.66 1.94
N SER A 116 -2.09 10.57 1.56
CA SER A 116 -1.50 11.41 0.52
C SER A 116 -0.34 10.74 -0.21
N ALA A 117 -0.04 11.23 -1.39
CA ALA A 117 1.09 10.75 -2.20
C ALA A 117 1.69 11.89 -3.03
N ILE A 118 2.95 11.72 -3.43
CA ILE A 118 3.60 12.48 -4.48
C ILE A 118 3.55 11.62 -5.74
N ILE A 119 3.02 12.18 -6.82
CA ILE A 119 2.80 11.48 -8.08
C ILE A 119 3.59 12.17 -9.18
N ILE A 120 4.41 11.42 -9.91
CA ILE A 120 5.04 11.87 -11.13
C ILE A 120 4.27 11.27 -12.30
N ASP A 121 3.78 12.14 -13.18
CA ASP A 121 3.24 11.78 -14.48
C ASP A 121 4.38 11.86 -15.50
N HIS A 122 4.71 10.75 -16.13
CA HIS A 122 5.81 10.64 -17.10
C HIS A 122 5.38 10.99 -18.55
N LYS A 123 4.16 11.49 -18.74
CA LYS A 123 3.70 12.03 -20.05
C LYS A 123 4.05 13.48 -20.21
#